data_b8a34b80a9ff1a0b73861242a4623632
#
_entry.id   b8a34b80a9ff1a0b73861242a4623632
#
_cell.length_a   1.000
_cell.length_b   1.000
_cell.length_c   1.000
_cell.angle_alpha   90.00
_cell.angle_beta   90.00
_cell.angle_gamma   90.00
#
_symmetry.space_group_name_H-M   'P 1'
#
loop_
_entity.id
_entity.type
_entity.pdbx_description
1 polymer ?
#
loop_
_entity_poly.entity_id
_entity_poly.type
_entity_poly.pdbx_seq_one_letter_code
_entity_poly.pdbx_strand_id
1 'polypeptide(L)'
;MLGTAALVALSACAHAPKDPALSGKIWDSRARAFVPAGEMFQRAAQATHVILGETHDNPEHHRLQRVALEALAARGPRRVLAMEQFDSEHQPAIDAARLRGADAEAIADAGHFDRKGWNWPLYRPLVQFALERGWPIAAANLSRSEARTIVADPAHSGLPPAPPTVKAALERDIIEGHCGAAPEPKRLASMVEAQRARDARMASVMKDRSVLIAGNGHARRDRGVPLYLAGADVVSIAFTEVEDDKRSARDYGAESYDYLWFTASAARADPCA
;
A
#
# COMPACT_ATOMS: atom_id res chain seq x y z
N MET A 1 59.01 18.33 17.92
CA MET A 1 58.26 17.83 16.75
C MET A 1 56.77 17.75 17.16
N LEU A 2 56.03 18.79 16.79
CA LEU A 2 54.56 18.81 17.06
C LEU A 2 53.85 18.28 15.83
N GLY A 3 53.14 17.17 15.99
CA GLY A 3 52.28 16.59 14.95
C GLY A 3 50.90 17.20 14.98
N THR A 4 50.53 17.90 13.93
CA THR A 4 49.17 18.43 13.68
C THR A 4 48.27 17.33 13.20
N ALA A 5 47.28 16.93 14.01
CA ALA A 5 46.17 16.03 13.59
C ALA A 5 45.13 16.84 12.80
N ALA A 6 44.95 16.51 11.53
CA ALA A 6 43.91 17.08 10.72
C ALA A 6 42.59 16.36 11.01
N LEU A 7 41.60 17.07 11.57
CA LEU A 7 40.21 16.60 11.66
C LEU A 7 39.57 16.70 10.26
N VAL A 8 39.26 15.54 9.67
CA VAL A 8 38.38 15.46 8.48
C VAL A 8 36.95 15.54 8.97
N ALA A 9 36.30 16.68 8.77
CA ALA A 9 34.85 16.82 8.98
C ALA A 9 34.11 16.13 7.82
N LEU A 10 33.49 14.98 8.08
CA LEU A 10 32.51 14.38 7.20
C LEU A 10 31.22 15.21 7.23
N SER A 11 31.04 16.07 6.23
CA SER A 11 29.77 16.74 5.98
C SER A 11 28.76 15.68 5.48
N ALA A 12 27.91 15.18 6.38
CA ALA A 12 26.71 14.50 6.02
C ALA A 12 25.79 15.53 5.35
N CYS A 13 25.65 15.46 4.02
CA CYS A 13 24.61 16.21 3.31
C CYS A 13 23.26 15.63 3.72
N ALA A 14 22.65 16.19 4.76
CA ALA A 14 21.24 15.99 5.04
C ALA A 14 20.47 16.62 3.86
N HIS A 15 19.88 15.79 3.01
CA HIS A 15 18.95 16.26 1.99
C HIS A 15 17.77 16.91 2.70
N ALA A 16 17.57 18.21 2.47
CA ALA A 16 16.38 18.92 2.91
C ALA A 16 15.14 18.26 2.25
N PRO A 17 13.97 18.23 2.95
CA PRO A 17 12.77 17.65 2.35
C PRO A 17 12.41 18.36 1.06
N LYS A 18 12.25 17.57 0.01
CA LYS A 18 12.06 17.98 -1.37
C LYS A 18 10.61 18.41 -1.57
N ASP A 19 10.39 19.53 -2.15
CA ASP A 19 9.15 20.29 -2.38
C ASP A 19 8.23 20.49 -1.15
N PRO A 20 8.54 21.48 -0.28
CA PRO A 20 7.68 21.83 0.86
C PRO A 20 6.29 22.35 0.44
N ALA A 21 6.09 22.69 -0.85
CA ALA A 21 4.82 23.25 -1.32
C ALA A 21 3.68 22.21 -1.38
N LEU A 22 3.95 20.92 -1.65
CA LEU A 22 2.94 19.88 -1.68
C LEU A 22 2.88 19.08 -0.38
N SER A 23 3.98 18.91 0.33
CA SER A 23 4.05 18.09 1.54
C SER A 23 2.99 18.49 2.57
N GLY A 24 2.28 17.51 3.12
CA GLY A 24 1.16 17.69 4.06
C GLY A 24 -0.18 18.02 3.42
N LYS A 25 -0.23 18.32 2.12
CA LYS A 25 -1.48 18.64 1.41
C LYS A 25 -2.20 17.38 0.94
N ILE A 26 -3.53 17.47 0.84
CA ILE A 26 -4.40 16.42 0.33
C ILE A 26 -5.10 16.93 -0.91
N TRP A 27 -4.91 16.23 -2.03
CA TRP A 27 -5.60 16.53 -3.28
C TRP A 27 -6.83 15.63 -3.42
N ASP A 28 -7.98 16.23 -3.69
CA ASP A 28 -9.18 15.54 -4.12
C ASP A 28 -9.20 15.51 -5.65
N SER A 29 -9.12 14.33 -6.24
CA SER A 29 -9.03 14.13 -7.68
C SER A 29 -10.35 14.45 -8.40
N ARG A 30 -11.48 14.27 -7.72
CA ARG A 30 -12.80 14.60 -8.25
C ARG A 30 -13.06 16.10 -8.23
N ALA A 31 -12.78 16.74 -7.09
CA ALA A 31 -12.94 18.20 -6.95
C ALA A 31 -11.83 18.97 -7.70
N ARG A 32 -10.70 18.31 -8.00
CA ARG A 32 -9.48 18.91 -8.55
C ARG A 32 -8.99 20.09 -7.69
N ALA A 33 -8.98 19.88 -6.38
CA ALA A 33 -8.63 20.89 -5.40
C ALA A 33 -7.94 20.25 -4.18
N PHE A 34 -7.19 21.07 -3.45
CA PHE A 34 -6.71 20.68 -2.13
C PHE A 34 -7.82 20.78 -1.09
N VAL A 35 -7.94 19.76 -0.26
CA VAL A 35 -8.99 19.64 0.76
C VAL A 35 -8.39 19.37 2.14
N PRO A 36 -9.08 19.75 3.23
CA PRO A 36 -8.67 19.39 4.59
C PRO A 36 -8.90 17.89 4.85
N ALA A 37 -8.06 17.29 5.72
CA ALA A 37 -8.17 15.87 6.07
C ALA A 37 -9.55 15.47 6.62
N GLY A 38 -10.22 16.37 7.34
CA GLY A 38 -11.57 16.13 7.87
C GLY A 38 -12.61 15.82 6.81
N GLU A 39 -12.56 16.50 5.65
CA GLU A 39 -13.46 16.29 4.52
C GLU A 39 -13.19 14.94 3.86
N MET A 40 -11.92 14.64 3.57
CA MET A 40 -11.52 13.33 3.04
C MET A 40 -11.98 12.19 3.97
N PHE A 41 -11.75 12.29 5.28
CA PHE A 41 -12.17 11.27 6.24
C PHE A 41 -13.69 11.14 6.35
N GLN A 42 -14.43 12.24 6.22
CA GLN A 42 -15.89 12.20 6.19
C GLN A 42 -16.38 11.38 4.99
N ARG A 43 -15.81 11.61 3.80
CA ARG A 43 -16.14 10.84 2.59
C ARG A 43 -15.72 9.37 2.74
N ALA A 44 -14.51 9.11 3.22
CA ALA A 44 -14.00 7.76 3.44
C ALA A 44 -14.84 6.95 4.46
N ALA A 45 -15.33 7.61 5.51
CA ALA A 45 -16.18 6.95 6.50
C ALA A 45 -17.52 6.47 5.95
N GLN A 46 -18.06 7.12 4.93
CA GLN A 46 -19.31 6.72 4.25
C GLN A 46 -19.09 5.52 3.33
N ALA A 47 -17.91 5.40 2.73
CA ALA A 47 -17.61 4.34 1.76
C ALA A 47 -17.69 2.94 2.37
N THR A 48 -18.09 1.97 1.57
CA THR A 48 -18.07 0.54 1.95
C THR A 48 -16.63 0.08 2.12
N HIS A 49 -15.76 0.40 1.17
CA HIS A 49 -14.37 0.01 1.20
C HIS A 49 -13.46 1.25 1.14
N VAL A 50 -12.40 1.21 1.91
CA VAL A 50 -11.33 2.23 1.88
C VAL A 50 -10.02 1.51 1.61
N ILE A 51 -9.23 2.03 0.68
CA ILE A 51 -7.89 1.52 0.37
C ILE A 51 -6.89 2.61 0.76
N LEU A 52 -5.94 2.26 1.62
CA LEU A 52 -4.88 3.13 2.10
C LEU A 52 -3.56 2.67 1.49
N GLY A 53 -3.23 3.27 0.35
CA GLY A 53 -2.00 2.99 -0.40
C GLY A 53 -0.77 3.56 0.27
N GLU A 54 0.37 2.88 0.13
CA GLU A 54 1.61 3.28 0.78
C GLU A 54 2.84 3.09 -0.12
N THR A 55 3.96 3.72 0.25
CA THR A 55 5.31 3.28 -0.03
C THR A 55 5.78 2.53 1.23
N HIS A 56 6.08 1.24 1.09
CA HIS A 56 6.18 0.27 2.20
C HIS A 56 7.19 0.62 3.29
N ASP A 57 8.22 1.36 2.97
CA ASP A 57 9.30 1.74 3.87
C ASP A 57 9.21 3.19 4.37
N ASN A 58 8.14 3.92 4.03
CA ASN A 58 7.93 5.28 4.51
C ASN A 58 7.19 5.30 5.86
N PRO A 59 7.85 5.65 6.99
CA PRO A 59 7.22 5.63 8.32
C PRO A 59 6.04 6.61 8.43
N GLU A 60 6.07 7.73 7.67
CA GLU A 60 5.00 8.71 7.69
C GLU A 60 3.72 8.16 7.06
N HIS A 61 3.82 7.31 6.01
CA HIS A 61 2.67 6.64 5.43
C HIS A 61 1.96 5.76 6.47
N HIS A 62 2.69 4.95 7.23
CA HIS A 62 2.11 4.09 8.28
C HIS A 62 1.52 4.90 9.44
N ARG A 63 2.17 6.02 9.81
CA ARG A 63 1.61 6.95 10.79
C ARG A 63 0.27 7.53 10.31
N LEU A 64 0.18 7.95 9.05
CA LEU A 64 -1.03 8.48 8.43
C LEU A 64 -2.11 7.40 8.23
N GLN A 65 -1.73 6.17 7.91
CA GLN A 65 -2.64 5.03 7.90
C GLN A 65 -3.27 4.83 9.29
N ARG A 66 -2.48 4.90 10.37
CA ARG A 66 -3.00 4.82 11.74
C ARG A 66 -3.98 5.96 12.04
N VAL A 67 -3.66 7.20 11.65
CA VAL A 67 -4.57 8.36 11.77
C VAL A 67 -5.87 8.13 10.99
N ALA A 68 -5.78 7.56 9.78
CA ALA A 68 -6.95 7.24 8.97
C ALA A 68 -7.84 6.17 9.65
N LEU A 69 -7.25 5.12 10.20
CA LEU A 69 -7.98 4.09 10.95
C LEU A 69 -8.72 4.67 12.16
N GLU A 70 -8.07 5.56 12.92
CA GLU A 70 -8.68 6.27 14.06
C GLU A 70 -9.85 7.16 13.61
N ALA A 71 -9.64 7.91 12.53
CA ALA A 71 -10.67 8.78 11.97
C ALA A 71 -11.89 8.01 11.48
N LEU A 72 -11.69 6.85 10.85
CA LEU A 72 -12.76 5.97 10.37
C LEU A 72 -13.50 5.32 11.54
N ALA A 73 -12.78 4.86 12.58
CA ALA A 73 -13.40 4.29 13.77
C ALA A 73 -14.23 5.29 14.57
N ALA A 74 -13.83 6.57 14.58
CA ALA A 74 -14.58 7.64 15.25
C ALA A 74 -15.86 8.06 14.51
N ARG A 75 -15.95 7.76 13.20
CA ARG A 75 -17.02 8.25 12.32
C ARG A 75 -17.97 7.17 11.81
N GLY A 76 -17.72 5.93 12.10
CA GLY A 76 -18.51 4.85 11.48
C GLY A 76 -18.44 3.51 12.23
N PRO A 77 -19.13 2.51 11.72
CA PRO A 77 -19.15 1.17 12.30
C PRO A 77 -17.79 0.49 12.17
N ARG A 78 -17.64 -0.61 12.92
CA ARG A 78 -16.49 -1.52 12.85
C ARG A 78 -16.26 -1.98 11.41
N ARG A 79 -15.00 -2.09 11.03
CA ARG A 79 -14.54 -2.55 9.70
C ARG A 79 -13.65 -3.77 9.83
N VAL A 80 -13.44 -4.47 8.73
CA VAL A 80 -12.36 -5.44 8.58
C VAL A 80 -11.09 -4.70 8.19
N LEU A 81 -9.97 -4.95 8.87
CA LEU A 81 -8.64 -4.52 8.44
C LEU A 81 -8.03 -5.60 7.55
N ALA A 82 -8.04 -5.39 6.24
CA ALA A 82 -7.37 -6.24 5.26
C ALA A 82 -5.92 -5.77 5.07
N MET A 83 -4.97 -6.69 5.05
CA MET A 83 -3.54 -6.37 4.97
C MET A 83 -2.85 -7.20 3.90
N GLU A 84 -2.19 -6.54 2.96
CA GLU A 84 -1.34 -7.15 1.93
C GLU A 84 -0.19 -7.96 2.54
N GLN A 85 0.26 -7.58 3.73
CA GLN A 85 1.43 -8.15 4.41
C GLN A 85 1.18 -9.56 4.99
N PHE A 86 -0.06 -10.05 4.93
CA PHE A 86 -0.43 -11.41 5.35
C PHE A 86 -0.92 -12.24 4.17
N ASP A 87 -0.35 -13.43 4.01
CA ASP A 87 -0.77 -14.41 3.01
C ASP A 87 -2.07 -15.10 3.42
N SER A 88 -3.03 -15.18 2.51
CA SER A 88 -4.40 -15.67 2.78
C SER A 88 -4.48 -17.10 3.30
N GLU A 89 -3.47 -17.96 3.04
CA GLU A 89 -3.39 -19.32 3.56
C GLU A 89 -3.28 -19.36 5.09
N HIS A 90 -2.82 -18.28 5.73
CA HIS A 90 -2.67 -18.16 7.18
C HIS A 90 -3.91 -17.58 7.88
N GLN A 91 -4.98 -17.23 7.16
CA GLN A 91 -6.19 -16.65 7.75
C GLN A 91 -6.76 -17.50 8.91
N PRO A 92 -6.87 -18.84 8.83
CA PRO A 92 -7.41 -19.64 9.93
C PRO A 92 -6.57 -19.52 11.22
N ALA A 93 -5.24 -19.40 11.10
CA ALA A 93 -4.36 -19.25 12.25
C ALA A 93 -4.47 -17.87 12.89
N ILE A 94 -4.60 -16.81 12.08
CA ILE A 94 -4.86 -15.42 12.53
C ILE A 94 -6.19 -15.37 13.30
N ASP A 95 -7.26 -15.95 12.75
CA ASP A 95 -8.58 -15.97 13.40
C ASP A 95 -8.55 -16.72 14.73
N ALA A 96 -7.90 -17.89 14.77
CA ALA A 96 -7.74 -18.65 16.00
C ALA A 96 -6.92 -17.90 17.06
N ALA A 97 -5.84 -17.21 16.68
CA ALA A 97 -5.04 -16.40 17.59
C ALA A 97 -5.87 -15.22 18.15
N ARG A 98 -6.59 -14.50 17.27
CA ARG A 98 -7.46 -13.39 17.66
C ARG A 98 -8.56 -13.81 18.65
N LEU A 99 -9.20 -14.96 18.42
CA LEU A 99 -10.23 -15.49 19.31
C LEU A 99 -9.69 -15.85 20.71
N ARG A 100 -8.41 -16.18 20.81
CA ARG A 100 -7.73 -16.42 22.10
C ARG A 100 -7.24 -15.14 22.79
N GLY A 101 -7.49 -13.97 22.22
CA GLY A 101 -7.05 -12.69 22.78
C GLY A 101 -5.56 -12.41 22.56
N ALA A 102 -4.98 -12.96 21.48
CA ALA A 102 -3.58 -12.74 21.15
C ALA A 102 -3.25 -11.26 20.94
N ASP A 103 -2.05 -10.85 21.30
CA ASP A 103 -1.50 -9.53 21.02
C ASP A 103 -1.01 -9.42 19.55
N ALA A 104 -0.51 -8.23 19.16
CA ALA A 104 -0.07 -8.00 17.80
C ALA A 104 1.12 -8.86 17.37
N GLU A 105 2.03 -9.21 18.29
CA GLU A 105 3.16 -10.08 17.99
C GLU A 105 2.69 -11.52 17.70
N ALA A 106 1.79 -12.03 18.53
CA ALA A 106 1.22 -13.35 18.33
C ALA A 106 0.34 -13.44 17.07
N ILE A 107 -0.33 -12.36 16.67
CA ILE A 107 -1.01 -12.27 15.35
C ILE A 107 0.01 -12.32 14.21
N ALA A 108 1.11 -11.58 14.31
CA ALA A 108 2.17 -11.60 13.29
C ALA A 108 2.78 -13.00 13.14
N ASP A 109 3.01 -13.69 14.25
CA ASP A 109 3.55 -15.06 14.25
C ASP A 109 2.53 -16.05 13.66
N ALA A 110 1.26 -15.97 14.05
CA ALA A 110 0.20 -16.81 13.51
C ALA A 110 -0.01 -16.59 11.99
N GLY A 111 0.13 -15.35 11.53
CA GLY A 111 0.05 -14.98 10.13
C GLY A 111 1.34 -15.17 9.34
N HIS A 112 2.38 -15.76 9.95
CA HIS A 112 3.71 -15.92 9.33
C HIS A 112 4.24 -14.62 8.71
N PHE A 113 4.05 -13.49 9.40
CA PHE A 113 4.49 -12.19 8.91
C PHE A 113 5.97 -12.20 8.50
N ASP A 114 6.26 -11.89 7.24
CA ASP A 114 7.64 -11.89 6.73
C ASP A 114 8.41 -10.66 7.22
N ARG A 115 9.01 -10.76 8.41
CA ARG A 115 9.80 -9.69 9.03
C ARG A 115 11.09 -9.33 8.26
N LYS A 116 11.45 -10.12 7.23
CA LYS A 116 12.59 -9.80 6.34
C LYS A 116 12.15 -8.95 5.14
N GLY A 117 10.94 -9.21 4.63
CA GLY A 117 10.36 -8.47 3.51
C GLY A 117 9.61 -7.21 3.93
N TRP A 118 9.06 -7.19 5.16
CA TRP A 118 8.27 -6.10 5.68
C TRP A 118 8.83 -5.58 7.00
N ASN A 119 8.93 -4.28 7.18
CA ASN A 119 9.39 -3.69 8.42
C ASN A 119 8.28 -3.73 9.48
N TRP A 120 8.19 -4.83 10.26
CA TRP A 120 7.15 -5.07 11.26
C TRP A 120 6.87 -3.88 12.21
N PRO A 121 7.86 -3.17 12.76
CA PRO A 121 7.63 -1.97 13.57
C PRO A 121 6.68 -0.95 12.95
N LEU A 122 6.60 -0.84 11.61
CA LEU A 122 5.72 0.08 10.91
C LEU A 122 4.27 -0.45 10.87
N TYR A 123 4.05 -1.76 10.75
CA TYR A 123 2.73 -2.40 10.65
C TYR A 123 2.13 -2.76 12.00
N ARG A 124 2.97 -3.04 13.00
CA ARG A 124 2.52 -3.41 14.35
C ARG A 124 1.47 -2.45 14.93
N PRO A 125 1.59 -1.11 14.84
CA PRO A 125 0.58 -0.19 15.34
C PRO A 125 -0.79 -0.31 14.67
N LEU A 126 -0.82 -0.74 13.40
CA LEU A 126 -2.07 -0.95 12.65
C LEU A 126 -2.78 -2.22 13.11
N VAL A 127 -2.05 -3.32 13.28
CA VAL A 127 -2.55 -4.57 13.84
C VAL A 127 -3.04 -4.37 15.27
N GLN A 128 -2.24 -3.70 16.11
CA GLN A 128 -2.60 -3.35 17.49
C GLN A 128 -3.92 -2.58 17.54
N PHE A 129 -4.09 -1.59 16.67
CA PHE A 129 -5.33 -0.82 16.58
C PHE A 129 -6.54 -1.70 16.25
N ALA A 130 -6.41 -2.60 15.29
CA ALA A 130 -7.51 -3.49 14.92
C ALA A 130 -7.94 -4.37 16.10
N LEU A 131 -6.97 -4.89 16.85
CA LEU A 131 -7.23 -5.69 18.06
C LEU A 131 -7.94 -4.87 19.14
N GLU A 132 -7.44 -3.66 19.46
CA GLU A 132 -8.03 -2.76 20.45
C GLU A 132 -9.47 -2.35 20.11
N ARG A 133 -9.78 -2.21 18.82
CA ARG A 133 -11.12 -1.86 18.31
C ARG A 133 -12.00 -3.08 18.03
N GLY A 134 -11.48 -4.29 18.25
CA GLY A 134 -12.20 -5.52 17.92
C GLY A 134 -12.46 -5.69 16.42
N TRP A 135 -11.68 -5.02 15.54
CA TRP A 135 -11.79 -5.19 14.10
C TRP A 135 -11.21 -6.55 13.69
N PRO A 136 -11.91 -7.34 12.85
CA PRO A 136 -11.30 -8.51 12.23
C PRO A 136 -10.10 -8.11 11.38
N ILE A 137 -9.09 -9.00 11.33
CA ILE A 137 -7.92 -8.86 10.46
C ILE A 137 -8.06 -9.87 9.34
N ALA A 138 -7.98 -9.41 8.09
CA ALA A 138 -8.03 -10.26 6.91
C ALA A 138 -6.65 -10.31 6.24
N ALA A 139 -6.13 -11.52 6.07
CA ALA A 139 -4.94 -11.80 5.28
C ALA A 139 -5.29 -11.66 3.80
N ALA A 140 -4.69 -10.68 3.11
CA ALA A 140 -5.20 -10.24 1.83
C ALA A 140 -4.31 -10.60 0.63
N ASN A 141 -3.13 -11.19 0.85
CA ASN A 141 -2.23 -11.52 -0.24
C ASN A 141 -2.35 -12.98 -0.70
N LEU A 142 -1.88 -13.23 -1.91
CA LEU A 142 -1.54 -14.59 -2.35
C LEU A 142 -0.30 -15.07 -1.60
N SER A 143 -0.27 -16.37 -1.28
CA SER A 143 0.97 -16.97 -0.80
C SER A 143 2.06 -16.94 -1.88
N ARG A 144 3.31 -17.03 -1.43
CA ARG A 144 4.44 -17.12 -2.37
C ARG A 144 4.35 -18.36 -3.28
N SER A 145 3.71 -19.45 -2.80
CA SER A 145 3.49 -20.66 -3.60
C SER A 145 2.44 -20.42 -4.69
N GLU A 146 1.29 -19.84 -4.35
CA GLU A 146 0.25 -19.47 -5.33
C GLU A 146 0.80 -18.51 -6.38
N ALA A 147 1.51 -17.45 -5.97
CA ALA A 147 2.11 -16.50 -6.89
C ALA A 147 3.11 -17.16 -7.85
N ARG A 148 3.95 -18.09 -7.35
CA ARG A 148 4.89 -18.85 -8.22
C ARG A 148 4.16 -19.75 -9.21
N THR A 149 3.07 -20.40 -8.79
CA THR A 149 2.24 -21.23 -9.67
C THR A 149 1.66 -20.39 -10.82
N ILE A 150 1.15 -19.19 -10.53
CA ILE A 150 0.62 -18.26 -11.55
C ILE A 150 1.75 -17.76 -12.48
N VAL A 151 2.92 -17.46 -11.93
CA VAL A 151 4.08 -17.05 -12.75
C VAL A 151 4.54 -18.18 -13.67
N ALA A 152 4.47 -19.44 -13.23
CA ALA A 152 4.82 -20.60 -14.06
C ALA A 152 3.78 -20.86 -15.15
N ASP A 153 2.48 -20.70 -14.82
CA ASP A 153 1.37 -20.82 -15.76
C ASP A 153 0.27 -19.80 -15.40
N PRO A 154 0.14 -18.70 -16.17
CA PRO A 154 -0.84 -17.65 -15.95
C PRO A 154 -2.31 -18.13 -15.89
N ALA A 155 -2.64 -19.27 -16.51
CA ALA A 155 -4.00 -19.81 -16.49
C ALA A 155 -4.48 -20.17 -15.07
N HIS A 156 -3.55 -20.40 -14.13
CA HIS A 156 -3.88 -20.67 -12.73
C HIS A 156 -4.46 -19.46 -11.98
N SER A 157 -4.40 -18.24 -12.54
CA SER A 157 -5.08 -17.09 -11.95
C SER A 157 -6.61 -17.24 -11.99
N GLY A 158 -7.13 -17.96 -12.98
CA GLY A 158 -8.57 -18.07 -13.24
C GLY A 158 -9.24 -16.75 -13.67
N LEU A 159 -8.45 -15.70 -13.93
CA LEU A 159 -8.96 -14.38 -14.30
C LEU A 159 -9.24 -14.30 -15.81
N PRO A 160 -10.23 -13.50 -16.23
CA PRO A 160 -10.44 -13.21 -17.65
C PRO A 160 -9.23 -12.40 -18.18
N PRO A 161 -9.02 -12.41 -19.51
CA PRO A 161 -7.94 -11.63 -20.12
C PRO A 161 -7.97 -10.17 -19.67
N ALA A 162 -6.78 -9.60 -19.39
CA ALA A 162 -6.66 -8.20 -19.01
C ALA A 162 -7.06 -7.28 -20.17
N PRO A 163 -7.80 -6.19 -19.92
CA PRO A 163 -7.94 -5.12 -20.90
C PRO A 163 -6.55 -4.63 -21.35
N PRO A 164 -6.34 -4.35 -22.66
CA PRO A 164 -5.03 -3.95 -23.19
C PRO A 164 -4.40 -2.76 -22.44
N THR A 165 -5.21 -1.79 -22.02
CA THR A 165 -4.77 -0.62 -21.26
C THR A 165 -4.25 -0.98 -19.87
N VAL A 166 -4.93 -1.88 -19.16
CA VAL A 166 -4.52 -2.40 -17.84
C VAL A 166 -3.22 -3.18 -17.98
N LYS A 167 -3.16 -4.09 -18.97
CA LYS A 167 -1.94 -4.87 -19.23
C LYS A 167 -0.74 -3.97 -19.47
N ALA A 168 -0.85 -3.02 -20.42
CA ALA A 168 0.24 -2.12 -20.75
C ALA A 168 0.66 -1.22 -19.56
N ALA A 169 -0.27 -0.84 -18.69
CA ALA A 169 0.04 -0.07 -17.48
C ALA A 169 0.81 -0.92 -16.46
N LEU A 170 0.39 -2.15 -16.21
CA LEU A 170 1.09 -3.07 -15.29
C LEU A 170 2.46 -3.48 -15.83
N GLU A 171 2.61 -3.65 -17.16
CA GLU A 171 3.92 -3.90 -17.78
C GLU A 171 4.89 -2.75 -17.50
N ARG A 172 4.45 -1.49 -17.63
CA ARG A 172 5.28 -0.32 -17.29
C ARG A 172 5.68 -0.30 -15.82
N ASP A 173 4.72 -0.50 -14.90
CA ASP A 173 5.01 -0.52 -13.47
C ASP A 173 6.05 -1.60 -13.10
N ILE A 174 5.94 -2.78 -13.71
CA ILE A 174 6.90 -3.87 -13.49
C ILE A 174 8.27 -3.50 -14.03
N ILE A 175 8.36 -2.92 -15.22
CA ILE A 175 9.64 -2.49 -15.81
C ILE A 175 10.27 -1.38 -14.95
N GLU A 176 9.50 -0.40 -14.52
CA GLU A 176 9.95 0.66 -13.61
C GLU A 176 10.47 0.08 -12.28
N GLY A 177 9.74 -0.85 -11.67
CA GLY A 177 10.16 -1.57 -10.46
C GLY A 177 11.40 -2.45 -10.64
N HIS A 178 11.82 -2.71 -11.88
CA HIS A 178 13.06 -3.39 -12.24
C HIS A 178 14.12 -2.40 -12.81
N CYS A 179 14.08 -1.15 -12.38
CA CYS A 179 15.04 -0.11 -12.79
C CYS A 179 15.10 0.11 -14.31
N GLY A 180 13.96 0.00 -14.99
CA GLY A 180 13.87 0.13 -16.44
C GLY A 180 14.32 -1.12 -17.23
N ALA A 181 14.82 -2.15 -16.55
CA ALA A 181 15.19 -3.41 -17.19
C ALA A 181 13.93 -4.26 -17.45
N ALA A 182 13.51 -4.35 -18.72
CA ALA A 182 12.36 -5.17 -19.09
C ALA A 182 12.68 -6.67 -18.92
N PRO A 183 11.86 -7.42 -18.12
CA PRO A 183 11.93 -8.88 -18.11
C PRO A 183 11.67 -9.47 -19.51
N GLU A 184 12.08 -10.73 -19.71
CA GLU A 184 11.73 -11.46 -20.93
C GLU A 184 10.19 -11.43 -21.15
N PRO A 185 9.68 -11.25 -22.40
CA PRO A 185 8.27 -10.97 -22.67
C PRO A 185 7.27 -11.95 -22.03
N LYS A 186 7.59 -13.26 -22.08
CA LYS A 186 6.74 -14.29 -21.46
C LYS A 186 6.71 -14.14 -19.93
N ARG A 187 7.87 -13.87 -19.33
CA ARG A 187 7.98 -13.65 -17.89
C ARG A 187 7.25 -12.36 -17.46
N LEU A 188 7.39 -11.28 -18.22
CA LEU A 188 6.68 -10.02 -17.98
C LEU A 188 5.16 -10.24 -17.99
N ALA A 189 4.63 -10.96 -18.99
CA ALA A 189 3.22 -11.31 -19.05
C ALA A 189 2.75 -12.14 -17.84
N SER A 190 3.56 -13.10 -17.39
CA SER A 190 3.27 -13.89 -16.18
C SER A 190 3.30 -13.05 -14.91
N MET A 191 4.19 -12.09 -14.81
CA MET A 191 4.27 -11.16 -13.67
C MET A 191 3.05 -10.22 -13.62
N VAL A 192 2.58 -9.73 -14.77
CA VAL A 192 1.34 -8.97 -14.89
C VAL A 192 0.17 -9.78 -14.36
N GLU A 193 0.07 -11.06 -14.74
CA GLU A 193 -1.03 -11.91 -14.29
C GLU A 193 -0.96 -12.20 -12.78
N ALA A 194 0.23 -12.42 -12.24
CA ALA A 194 0.41 -12.57 -10.80
C ALA A 194 0.02 -11.31 -10.01
N GLN A 195 0.32 -10.12 -10.56
CA GLN A 195 -0.09 -8.85 -9.95
C GLN A 195 -1.61 -8.70 -9.94
N ARG A 196 -2.26 -8.99 -11.07
CA ARG A 196 -3.72 -9.00 -11.18
C ARG A 196 -4.38 -9.98 -10.20
N ALA A 197 -3.79 -11.16 -10.07
CA ALA A 197 -4.31 -12.19 -9.16
C ALA A 197 -4.19 -11.74 -7.68
N ARG A 198 -3.14 -11.00 -7.32
CA ARG A 198 -3.03 -10.35 -5.99
C ARG A 198 -4.15 -9.34 -5.77
N ASP A 199 -4.39 -8.45 -6.75
CA ASP A 199 -5.47 -7.47 -6.66
C ASP A 199 -6.83 -8.14 -6.49
N ALA A 200 -7.10 -9.17 -7.28
CA ALA A 200 -8.35 -9.95 -7.18
C ALA A 200 -8.46 -10.66 -5.81
N ARG A 201 -7.37 -11.20 -5.27
CA ARG A 201 -7.34 -11.80 -3.94
C ARG A 201 -7.63 -10.76 -2.85
N MET A 202 -6.98 -9.60 -2.88
CA MET A 202 -7.24 -8.51 -1.95
C MET A 202 -8.70 -8.08 -1.99
N ALA A 203 -9.26 -7.89 -3.17
CA ALA A 203 -10.68 -7.57 -3.32
C ALA A 203 -11.60 -8.66 -2.76
N SER A 204 -11.28 -9.94 -2.96
CA SER A 204 -12.11 -11.07 -2.53
C SER A 204 -12.27 -11.18 -1.01
N VAL A 205 -11.30 -10.67 -0.23
CA VAL A 205 -11.34 -10.64 1.24
C VAL A 205 -11.96 -9.36 1.80
N MET A 206 -12.12 -8.33 0.97
CA MET A 206 -12.80 -7.08 1.32
C MET A 206 -14.32 -7.27 1.29
N LYS A 207 -14.81 -8.22 2.08
CA LYS A 207 -16.26 -8.41 2.34
C LYS A 207 -16.67 -7.40 3.39
N ASP A 208 -17.95 -7.11 3.52
CA ASP A 208 -18.45 -6.12 4.48
C ASP A 208 -17.74 -4.75 4.35
N ARG A 209 -17.86 -3.93 5.37
CA ARG A 209 -17.11 -2.67 5.43
C ARG A 209 -15.66 -2.95 5.78
N SER A 210 -14.73 -2.54 4.94
CA SER A 210 -13.31 -2.87 5.11
C SER A 210 -12.36 -1.69 4.88
N VAL A 211 -11.16 -1.82 5.40
CA VAL A 211 -10.01 -0.97 5.07
C VAL A 211 -8.87 -1.89 4.62
N LEU A 212 -8.30 -1.64 3.46
CA LEU A 212 -7.12 -2.34 2.96
C LEU A 212 -5.87 -1.49 3.17
N ILE A 213 -4.82 -2.11 3.72
CA ILE A 213 -3.46 -1.58 3.76
C ILE A 213 -2.67 -2.29 2.67
N ALA A 214 -2.17 -1.55 1.67
CA ALA A 214 -1.43 -2.11 0.54
C ALA A 214 -0.52 -1.06 -0.12
N GLY A 215 0.40 -1.50 -0.96
CA GLY A 215 1.20 -0.60 -1.77
C GLY A 215 0.36 0.27 -2.71
N ASN A 216 0.86 1.46 -3.04
CA ASN A 216 0.15 2.43 -3.88
C ASN A 216 -0.29 1.85 -5.24
N GLY A 217 0.47 0.92 -5.81
CA GLY A 217 0.09 0.23 -7.06
C GLY A 217 -1.25 -0.47 -6.95
N HIS A 218 -1.51 -1.16 -5.82
CA HIS A 218 -2.76 -1.86 -5.54
C HIS A 218 -3.94 -0.92 -5.26
N ALA A 219 -3.68 0.30 -4.80
CA ALA A 219 -4.71 1.29 -4.53
C ALA A 219 -5.25 2.00 -5.79
N ARG A 220 -4.62 1.83 -6.94
CA ARG A 220 -4.98 2.50 -8.19
C ARG A 220 -6.33 2.05 -8.74
N ARG A 221 -7.17 3.02 -9.11
CA ARG A 221 -8.51 2.78 -9.68
C ARG A 221 -8.46 2.28 -11.13
N ASP A 222 -7.39 2.58 -11.84
CA ASP A 222 -7.23 2.25 -13.27
C ASP A 222 -6.68 0.84 -13.51
N ARG A 223 -6.06 0.18 -12.49
CA ARG A 223 -5.46 -1.14 -12.65
C ARG A 223 -5.30 -1.99 -11.39
N GLY A 224 -5.60 -1.45 -10.21
CA GLY A 224 -5.46 -2.13 -8.91
C GLY A 224 -6.74 -2.77 -8.39
N VAL A 225 -6.79 -2.97 -7.08
CA VAL A 225 -7.88 -3.61 -6.33
C VAL A 225 -9.27 -3.03 -6.64
N PRO A 226 -9.44 -1.69 -6.83
CA PRO A 226 -10.75 -1.14 -7.15
C PRO A 226 -11.43 -1.74 -8.39
N LEU A 227 -10.67 -2.24 -9.38
CA LEU A 227 -11.26 -2.89 -10.56
C LEU A 227 -12.03 -4.17 -10.22
N TYR A 228 -11.67 -4.84 -9.12
CA TYR A 228 -12.27 -6.09 -8.67
C TYR A 228 -13.38 -5.89 -7.62
N LEU A 229 -13.66 -4.64 -7.24
CA LEU A 229 -14.73 -4.24 -6.33
C LEU A 229 -15.90 -3.56 -7.07
N ALA A 230 -16.18 -4.01 -8.30
CA ALA A 230 -17.20 -3.41 -9.16
C ALA A 230 -18.57 -3.34 -8.47
N GLY A 231 -19.22 -2.18 -8.54
CA GLY A 231 -20.51 -1.92 -7.90
C GLY A 231 -20.45 -1.54 -6.43
N ALA A 232 -19.29 -1.63 -5.77
CA ALA A 232 -19.11 -1.17 -4.40
C ALA A 232 -18.72 0.31 -4.34
N ASP A 233 -19.08 0.97 -3.23
CA ASP A 233 -18.58 2.33 -2.93
C ASP A 233 -17.18 2.23 -2.32
N VAL A 234 -16.18 2.56 -3.13
CA VAL A 234 -14.75 2.47 -2.80
C VAL A 234 -14.13 3.87 -2.75
N VAL A 235 -13.36 4.14 -1.72
CA VAL A 235 -12.47 5.31 -1.65
C VAL A 235 -11.02 4.85 -1.61
N SER A 236 -10.24 5.28 -2.59
CA SER A 236 -8.81 5.04 -2.72
C SER A 236 -8.02 6.27 -2.32
N ILE A 237 -7.14 6.13 -1.33
CA ILE A 237 -6.25 7.17 -0.81
C ILE A 237 -4.82 6.68 -0.98
N ALA A 238 -3.99 7.40 -1.75
CA ALA A 238 -2.57 7.14 -1.84
C ALA A 238 -1.78 8.12 -0.97
N PHE A 239 -0.95 7.60 -0.08
CA PHE A 239 0.10 8.40 0.55
C PHE A 239 1.29 8.43 -0.41
N THR A 240 1.68 9.63 -0.83
CA THR A 240 2.58 9.82 -1.97
C THR A 240 3.73 10.73 -1.58
N GLU A 241 4.94 10.23 -1.76
CA GLU A 241 6.14 11.03 -1.51
C GLU A 241 6.29 12.13 -2.55
N VAL A 242 6.68 13.34 -2.10
CA VAL A 242 7.01 14.42 -3.02
C VAL A 242 8.36 14.18 -3.70
N GLU A 243 8.44 14.50 -4.99
CA GLU A 243 9.62 14.37 -5.84
C GLU A 243 10.06 15.74 -6.36
N ASP A 244 11.35 15.96 -6.59
CA ASP A 244 11.92 17.28 -6.92
C ASP A 244 11.45 17.85 -8.25
N ASP A 245 11.18 16.99 -9.22
CA ASP A 245 10.80 17.35 -10.59
C ASP A 245 9.29 17.47 -10.77
N LYS A 246 8.47 17.08 -9.79
CA LYS A 246 7.02 17.09 -9.83
C LYS A 246 6.46 18.29 -9.07
N ARG A 247 5.58 19.07 -9.70
CA ARG A 247 5.08 20.36 -9.18
C ARG A 247 3.57 20.37 -8.91
N SER A 248 2.83 19.44 -9.49
CA SER A 248 1.37 19.40 -9.39
C SER A 248 0.87 17.99 -9.10
N ALA A 249 -0.34 17.89 -8.56
CA ALA A 249 -0.96 16.58 -8.30
C ALA A 249 -1.08 15.71 -9.57
N ARG A 250 -1.19 16.30 -10.75
CA ARG A 250 -1.25 15.58 -12.03
C ARG A 250 0.04 14.84 -12.34
N ASP A 251 1.19 15.39 -11.95
CA ASP A 251 2.49 14.77 -12.19
C ASP A 251 2.65 13.45 -11.42
N TYR A 252 1.79 13.22 -10.41
CA TYR A 252 1.72 12.00 -9.60
C TYR A 252 0.60 11.03 -10.03
N GLY A 253 -0.03 11.24 -11.19
CA GLY A 253 -1.13 10.40 -11.66
C GLY A 253 -2.37 10.47 -10.76
N ALA A 254 -2.70 11.68 -10.28
CA ALA A 254 -3.79 11.91 -9.33
C ALA A 254 -5.14 11.33 -9.78
N GLU A 255 -5.40 11.27 -11.09
CA GLU A 255 -6.65 10.72 -11.65
C GLU A 255 -6.85 9.23 -11.36
N SER A 256 -5.80 8.54 -10.93
CA SER A 256 -5.86 7.11 -10.59
C SER A 256 -6.28 6.82 -9.15
N TYR A 257 -6.48 7.85 -8.34
CA TYR A 257 -6.90 7.75 -6.94
C TYR A 257 -8.04 8.72 -6.65
N ASP A 258 -8.82 8.49 -5.60
CA ASP A 258 -9.78 9.50 -5.14
C ASP A 258 -9.06 10.63 -4.42
N TYR A 259 -8.05 10.28 -3.60
CA TYR A 259 -7.23 11.25 -2.89
C TYR A 259 -5.74 10.92 -2.98
N LEU A 260 -4.91 11.96 -3.09
CA LEU A 260 -3.47 11.90 -2.86
C LEU A 260 -3.13 12.70 -1.60
N TRP A 261 -2.51 12.04 -0.62
CA TRP A 261 -1.95 12.73 0.54
C TRP A 261 -0.44 12.79 0.41
N PHE A 262 0.08 13.97 0.14
CA PHE A 262 1.50 14.20 -0.08
C PHE A 262 2.29 14.17 1.22
N THR A 263 3.43 13.50 1.21
CA THR A 263 4.36 13.37 2.34
C THR A 263 5.77 13.72 1.92
N ALA A 264 6.65 13.94 2.90
CA ALA A 264 8.08 13.96 2.62
C ALA A 264 8.55 12.57 2.17
N SER A 265 9.58 12.53 1.33
CA SER A 265 10.25 11.30 0.93
C SER A 265 11.00 10.71 2.13
N ALA A 266 10.93 9.39 2.31
CA ALA A 266 11.77 8.68 3.27
C ALA A 266 13.21 8.61 2.77
N ALA A 267 14.17 8.73 3.70
CA ALA A 267 15.58 8.52 3.37
C ALA A 267 15.83 7.04 3.10
N ARG A 268 16.23 6.70 1.89
CA ARG A 268 16.59 5.34 1.46
C ARG A 268 17.73 5.39 0.44
N ALA A 269 18.47 4.28 0.31
CA ALA A 269 19.36 4.10 -0.82
C ALA A 269 18.54 3.98 -2.11
N ASP A 270 19.06 4.49 -3.21
CA ASP A 270 18.43 4.28 -4.52
C ASP A 270 18.50 2.78 -4.87
N PRO A 271 17.38 2.08 -5.04
CA PRO A 271 17.38 0.65 -5.37
C PRO A 271 17.95 0.37 -6.77
N CYS A 272 18.13 1.42 -7.57
CA CYS A 272 18.62 1.33 -8.95
C CYS A 272 20.07 1.83 -9.13
N ALA A 273 20.75 2.23 -8.03
CA ALA A 273 22.14 2.72 -8.06
C ALA A 273 23.17 1.59 -8.06
#